data_78ae03b58ef026be282e63908aa62cda
#
_entry.id   78ae03b58ef026be282e63908aa62cda
#
_cell.length_a   1.000
_cell.length_b   1.000
_cell.length_c   1.000
_cell.angle_alpha   90.00
_cell.angle_beta   90.00
_cell.angle_gamma   90.00
#
_symmetry.space_group_name_H-M   'P 1'
#
loop_
_entity.id
_entity.type
_entity.pdbx_description
1 polymer ?
#
loop_
_entity_poly.entity_id
_entity_poly.type
_entity_poly.pdbx_seq_one_letter_code
_entity_poly.pdbx_strand_id
1 'polypeptide(L)'
;MSKPAIDGTDVLAAATMRWFSALSVQGFFTTDDALIVRVWNRFMEDLTGLPADEVVGRELFEVVPQLRERRLDAHFRAALAGEPRVLAHRFHRYLVPARPGGPEPAQSARITPLEAGGVIVGTLTVIDDVSERVASERELRSRIEAAETARAIAEDAVRVKDEFLATLSHEIRTPLNAVLGWTKILLGRQVDPAMLSRALQVIDRNAVAQTRLIDDMLDMARIMSGKLRLEMQPVDLAVIAVGAIDVVAPTAAAKGIALLTNISTDQPWMMGDADRLQQIIWNLLSNAVKFTESGGTVTLSIARIDQMLTLRVEDTGRGIEPDFLPQMFERFRQADSSASRRHGGLGLGLSLVRTLTELHGGSVSATSTVGSGSAFTVTFPGRTELTDPVPLTPTEDEFLHALSGLHVLLVEDQADAREIMAAGLQQFGIDVTEAATSRAALEAVDAAVTAHRLPDVVISDIGLPGEDGYRLIEHLSARPPSLGGAVPVIAVTAYGRPQDKRRALAAGFRMHLTKPIEPIALATALISVTGRTIR
;
A
#
# COMPACT_ATOMS: atom_id res chain seq x y z
N MET A 1 -78.33 -46.85 45.19
CA MET A 1 -77.43 -45.70 45.05
C MET A 1 -76.70 -45.85 43.71
N SER A 2 -77.17 -45.18 42.64
CA SER A 2 -76.56 -45.19 41.32
C SER A 2 -75.35 -44.23 41.33
N LYS A 3 -74.17 -44.73 40.93
CA LYS A 3 -73.06 -43.88 40.63
C LYS A 3 -73.43 -42.96 39.46
N PRO A 4 -73.15 -41.65 39.53
CA PRO A 4 -73.37 -40.80 38.38
C PRO A 4 -72.41 -41.27 37.26
N ALA A 5 -73.00 -41.49 36.08
CA ALA A 5 -72.20 -41.73 34.87
C ALA A 5 -71.36 -40.50 34.59
N ILE A 6 -70.05 -40.64 34.77
CA ILE A 6 -69.16 -39.64 34.33
C ILE A 6 -69.21 -39.64 32.80
N ASP A 7 -69.67 -38.55 32.20
CA ASP A 7 -69.69 -38.39 30.75
C ASP A 7 -68.26 -38.53 30.22
N GLY A 8 -68.06 -39.56 29.39
CA GLY A 8 -66.70 -39.86 28.83
C GLY A 8 -66.14 -38.72 28.02
N THR A 9 -66.98 -37.82 27.53
CA THR A 9 -66.63 -36.63 26.78
C THR A 9 -65.87 -35.60 27.66
N ASP A 10 -66.36 -35.40 28.90
CA ASP A 10 -65.70 -34.46 29.85
C ASP A 10 -64.38 -34.99 30.35
N VAL A 11 -64.25 -36.31 30.54
CA VAL A 11 -62.99 -36.93 30.97
C VAL A 11 -61.90 -36.85 29.85
N LEU A 12 -62.34 -37.10 28.60
CA LEU A 12 -61.46 -37.00 27.45
C LEU A 12 -61.03 -35.56 27.20
N ALA A 13 -61.92 -34.58 27.27
CA ALA A 13 -61.65 -33.16 27.14
C ALA A 13 -60.65 -32.69 28.21
N ALA A 14 -60.86 -33.06 29.47
CA ALA A 14 -59.93 -32.73 30.57
C ALA A 14 -58.55 -33.41 30.44
N ALA A 15 -58.48 -34.63 29.93
CA ALA A 15 -57.26 -35.35 29.66
C ALA A 15 -56.51 -34.71 28.50
N THR A 16 -57.21 -34.36 27.42
CA THR A 16 -56.63 -33.67 26.24
C THR A 16 -56.03 -32.29 26.63
N MET A 17 -56.77 -31.52 27.42
CA MET A 17 -56.27 -30.21 27.92
C MET A 17 -55.06 -30.37 28.83
N ARG A 18 -54.99 -31.35 29.69
CA ARG A 18 -53.82 -31.65 30.51
C ARG A 18 -52.63 -32.05 29.66
N TRP A 19 -52.83 -32.90 28.66
CA TRP A 19 -51.79 -33.32 27.72
C TRP A 19 -51.28 -32.15 26.89
N PHE A 20 -52.18 -31.34 26.32
CA PHE A 20 -51.83 -30.13 25.56
C PHE A 20 -51.08 -29.11 26.42
N SER A 21 -51.50 -28.91 27.67
CA SER A 21 -50.83 -28.04 28.63
C SER A 21 -49.41 -28.50 28.97
N ALA A 22 -49.18 -29.83 29.03
CA ALA A 22 -47.87 -30.39 29.39
C ALA A 22 -46.84 -30.42 28.24
N LEU A 23 -47.27 -30.53 26.98
CA LEU A 23 -46.43 -30.73 25.80
C LEU A 23 -46.33 -29.52 24.88
N SER A 24 -47.01 -28.42 25.18
CA SER A 24 -46.95 -27.21 24.34
C SER A 24 -45.58 -26.60 24.34
N VAL A 25 -45.04 -26.36 23.14
CA VAL A 25 -43.81 -25.60 22.90
C VAL A 25 -44.02 -24.07 22.96
N GLN A 26 -45.27 -23.65 23.20
CA GLN A 26 -45.69 -22.27 23.34
C GLN A 26 -46.20 -22.03 24.74
N GLY A 27 -45.95 -20.84 25.26
CA GLY A 27 -46.57 -20.38 26.49
C GLY A 27 -48.03 -20.08 26.25
N PHE A 28 -48.91 -20.60 27.10
CA PHE A 28 -50.27 -20.13 27.11
C PHE A 28 -50.83 -20.10 28.52
N PHE A 29 -51.74 -19.18 28.71
CA PHE A 29 -52.57 -19.09 29.92
C PHE A 29 -53.98 -18.62 29.56
N THR A 30 -54.93 -18.94 30.43
CA THR A 30 -56.31 -18.45 30.30
C THR A 30 -56.70 -17.67 31.52
N THR A 31 -57.58 -16.69 31.33
CA THR A 31 -58.22 -15.97 32.43
C THR A 31 -59.74 -16.08 32.27
N ASP A 32 -60.48 -15.87 33.35
CA ASP A 32 -61.88 -15.58 33.27
C ASP A 32 -62.23 -14.13 32.95
N ASP A 33 -63.46 -13.71 33.00
CA ASP A 33 -63.94 -12.35 32.74
C ASP A 33 -63.49 -11.33 33.79
N ALA A 34 -63.13 -11.78 35.02
CA ALA A 34 -62.52 -10.99 36.06
C ALA A 34 -60.99 -10.97 35.96
N LEU A 35 -60.40 -11.53 34.89
CA LEU A 35 -58.96 -11.70 34.66
C LEU A 35 -58.25 -12.54 35.74
N ILE A 36 -58.96 -13.44 36.42
CA ILE A 36 -58.40 -14.46 37.30
C ILE A 36 -57.78 -15.55 36.42
N VAL A 37 -56.52 -15.90 36.64
CA VAL A 37 -55.83 -16.96 35.90
C VAL A 37 -56.45 -18.32 36.20
N ARG A 38 -56.82 -19.04 35.14
CA ARG A 38 -57.47 -20.35 35.24
C ARG A 38 -56.61 -21.50 34.74
N VAL A 39 -55.73 -21.22 33.79
CA VAL A 39 -54.74 -22.16 33.28
C VAL A 39 -53.40 -21.42 33.17
N TRP A 40 -52.33 -22.10 33.54
CA TRP A 40 -50.97 -21.65 33.41
C TRP A 40 -50.15 -22.88 33.03
N ASN A 41 -49.67 -22.95 31.76
CA ASN A 41 -49.02 -24.15 31.29
C ASN A 41 -47.54 -24.23 31.73
N ARG A 42 -46.95 -25.40 31.56
CA ARG A 42 -45.55 -25.64 31.97
C ARG A 42 -44.55 -24.71 31.30
N PHE A 43 -44.76 -24.37 30.03
CA PHE A 43 -43.91 -23.40 29.35
C PHE A 43 -43.92 -22.04 30.05
N MET A 44 -45.06 -21.61 30.54
CA MET A 44 -45.16 -20.37 31.31
C MET A 44 -44.42 -20.48 32.66
N GLU A 45 -44.46 -21.65 33.33
CA GLU A 45 -43.71 -21.88 34.55
C GLU A 45 -42.20 -21.79 34.28
N ASP A 46 -41.72 -22.45 33.21
CA ASP A 46 -40.30 -22.45 32.83
C ASP A 46 -39.82 -21.03 32.40
N LEU A 47 -40.66 -20.29 31.69
CA LEU A 47 -40.37 -18.93 31.21
C LEU A 47 -40.31 -17.92 32.35
N THR A 48 -41.30 -17.93 33.25
CA THR A 48 -41.46 -16.91 34.29
C THR A 48 -40.83 -17.30 35.62
N GLY A 49 -40.61 -18.58 35.84
CA GLY A 49 -40.20 -19.13 37.14
C GLY A 49 -41.37 -19.18 38.17
N LEU A 50 -42.61 -18.93 37.74
CA LEU A 50 -43.80 -18.95 38.61
C LEU A 50 -44.54 -20.27 38.41
N PRO A 51 -44.65 -21.15 39.42
CA PRO A 51 -45.39 -22.41 39.33
C PRO A 51 -46.89 -22.17 39.23
N ALA A 52 -47.60 -23.06 38.52
CA ALA A 52 -49.03 -22.92 38.26
C ALA A 52 -49.89 -22.89 39.55
N ASP A 53 -49.48 -23.59 40.59
CA ASP A 53 -50.17 -23.64 41.89
C ASP A 53 -50.11 -22.29 42.65
N GLU A 54 -49.10 -21.46 42.37
CA GLU A 54 -48.99 -20.10 42.92
C GLU A 54 -49.72 -19.04 42.09
N VAL A 55 -50.04 -19.34 40.84
CA VAL A 55 -50.60 -18.40 39.85
C VAL A 55 -52.07 -18.58 39.63
N VAL A 56 -52.55 -19.84 39.52
CA VAL A 56 -53.94 -20.16 39.25
C VAL A 56 -54.84 -19.74 40.42
N GLY A 57 -55.91 -19.03 40.10
CA GLY A 57 -56.82 -18.45 41.06
C GLY A 57 -56.50 -17.02 41.50
N ARG A 58 -55.39 -16.43 41.03
CA ARG A 58 -55.03 -15.03 41.32
C ARG A 58 -55.32 -14.13 40.11
N GLU A 59 -55.47 -12.82 40.37
CA GLU A 59 -55.62 -11.84 39.30
C GLU A 59 -54.34 -11.73 38.48
N LEU A 60 -54.45 -11.74 37.15
CA LEU A 60 -53.30 -11.69 36.23
C LEU A 60 -52.35 -10.52 36.51
N PHE A 61 -52.88 -9.36 36.85
CA PHE A 61 -52.04 -8.16 37.09
C PHE A 61 -51.43 -8.11 38.50
N GLU A 62 -51.84 -8.95 39.40
CA GLU A 62 -51.14 -9.21 40.65
C GLU A 62 -49.98 -10.18 40.45
N VAL A 63 -50.14 -11.16 39.55
CA VAL A 63 -49.11 -12.13 39.17
C VAL A 63 -48.05 -11.49 38.31
N VAL A 64 -48.42 -10.62 37.37
CA VAL A 64 -47.52 -9.92 36.44
C VAL A 64 -47.80 -8.41 36.46
N PRO A 65 -47.35 -7.68 37.50
CA PRO A 65 -47.64 -6.25 37.67
C PRO A 65 -47.12 -5.37 36.50
N GLN A 66 -46.07 -5.83 35.82
CA GLN A 66 -45.45 -5.15 34.67
C GLN A 66 -46.44 -4.96 33.51
N LEU A 67 -47.52 -5.77 33.42
CA LEU A 67 -48.55 -5.59 32.40
C LEU A 67 -49.28 -4.26 32.56
N ARG A 68 -49.55 -3.82 33.80
CA ARG A 68 -50.14 -2.50 34.11
C ARG A 68 -49.13 -1.37 33.95
N GLU A 69 -47.91 -1.54 34.47
CA GLU A 69 -46.84 -0.56 34.35
C GLU A 69 -46.56 -0.22 32.89
N ARG A 70 -46.59 -1.19 32.02
CA ARG A 70 -46.36 -1.06 30.59
C ARG A 70 -47.60 -0.76 29.74
N ARG A 71 -48.73 -0.53 30.39
CA ARG A 71 -50.05 -0.27 29.76
C ARG A 71 -50.53 -1.36 28.82
N LEU A 72 -50.14 -2.61 29.07
CA LEU A 72 -50.53 -3.77 28.27
C LEU A 72 -51.88 -4.35 28.74
N ASP A 73 -52.40 -3.94 29.89
CA ASP A 73 -53.72 -4.29 30.44
C ASP A 73 -54.87 -3.93 29.50
N ALA A 74 -54.74 -2.87 28.72
CA ALA A 74 -55.72 -2.47 27.71
C ALA A 74 -55.97 -3.57 26.64
N HIS A 75 -54.99 -4.38 26.33
CA HIS A 75 -55.14 -5.47 25.34
C HIS A 75 -56.00 -6.62 25.87
N PHE A 76 -55.92 -6.92 27.16
CA PHE A 76 -56.77 -7.92 27.81
C PHE A 76 -58.22 -7.44 27.90
N ARG A 77 -58.45 -6.15 28.26
CA ARG A 77 -59.78 -5.57 28.27
C ARG A 77 -60.39 -5.54 26.87
N ALA A 78 -59.60 -5.23 25.84
CA ALA A 78 -60.11 -5.30 24.46
C ALA A 78 -60.51 -6.73 24.06
N ALA A 79 -59.75 -7.74 24.48
CA ALA A 79 -60.09 -9.14 24.24
C ALA A 79 -61.39 -9.54 24.97
N LEU A 80 -61.60 -9.09 26.20
CA LEU A 80 -62.84 -9.27 26.90
C LEU A 80 -64.07 -8.55 26.26
N ALA A 81 -63.80 -7.50 25.48
CA ALA A 81 -64.77 -6.80 24.64
C ALA A 81 -65.02 -7.49 23.27
N GLY A 82 -64.37 -8.64 23.01
CA GLY A 82 -64.50 -9.39 21.76
C GLY A 82 -63.48 -9.09 20.69
N GLU A 83 -62.48 -8.22 20.96
CA GLU A 83 -61.47 -7.84 20.02
C GLU A 83 -60.15 -8.60 20.24
N PRO A 84 -59.78 -9.57 19.38
CA PRO A 84 -58.48 -10.23 19.52
C PRO A 84 -57.32 -9.27 19.30
N ARG A 85 -56.22 -9.45 20.03
CA ARG A 85 -55.04 -8.62 19.98
C ARG A 85 -53.79 -9.45 19.64
N VAL A 86 -52.94 -8.90 18.79
CA VAL A 86 -51.62 -9.47 18.47
C VAL A 86 -50.53 -8.48 18.89
N LEU A 87 -49.61 -8.95 19.70
CA LEU A 87 -48.49 -8.18 20.23
C LEU A 87 -47.21 -8.70 19.60
N ALA A 88 -46.67 -7.96 18.65
CA ALA A 88 -45.41 -8.33 18.01
C ALA A 88 -44.22 -7.86 18.85
N HIS A 89 -43.17 -8.69 18.95
CA HIS A 89 -41.94 -8.39 19.71
C HIS A 89 -41.26 -7.05 19.33
N ARG A 90 -41.41 -6.61 18.08
CA ARG A 90 -40.83 -5.34 17.58
C ARG A 90 -41.37 -4.11 18.31
N PHE A 91 -42.60 -4.17 18.83
CA PHE A 91 -43.24 -3.04 19.51
C PHE A 91 -43.27 -3.21 21.03
N HIS A 92 -43.39 -4.44 21.52
CA HIS A 92 -43.63 -4.72 22.93
C HIS A 92 -42.50 -5.47 23.62
N ARG A 93 -41.46 -5.93 22.88
CA ARG A 93 -40.38 -6.80 23.31
C ARG A 93 -40.85 -8.12 23.91
N TYR A 94 -41.54 -8.08 25.06
CA TYR A 94 -42.12 -9.23 25.75
C TYR A 94 -43.48 -8.86 26.38
N LEU A 95 -44.33 -9.84 26.58
CA LEU A 95 -45.59 -9.71 27.32
C LEU A 95 -45.37 -10.02 28.81
N VAL A 96 -44.75 -11.13 29.12
CA VAL A 96 -44.41 -11.54 30.48
C VAL A 96 -42.88 -11.55 30.65
N PRO A 97 -42.36 -11.10 31.80
CA PRO A 97 -40.91 -11.10 32.05
C PRO A 97 -40.39 -12.52 32.19
N ALA A 98 -39.14 -12.71 31.86
CA ALA A 98 -38.41 -13.94 32.19
C ALA A 98 -38.16 -14.03 33.71
N ARG A 99 -37.82 -15.23 34.16
CA ARG A 99 -37.36 -15.44 35.54
C ARG A 99 -36.20 -14.50 35.88
N PRO A 100 -36.13 -14.07 37.17
CA PRO A 100 -35.04 -13.17 37.61
C PRO A 100 -33.66 -13.70 37.24
N GLY A 101 -32.82 -12.85 36.60
CA GLY A 101 -31.46 -13.21 36.16
C GLY A 101 -31.39 -13.91 34.80
N GLY A 102 -32.51 -14.18 34.13
CA GLY A 102 -32.53 -14.65 32.75
C GLY A 102 -32.42 -13.52 31.72
N PRO A 103 -32.03 -13.82 30.47
CA PRO A 103 -32.04 -12.83 29.40
C PRO A 103 -33.46 -12.35 29.12
N GLU A 104 -33.61 -11.07 28.74
CA GLU A 104 -34.89 -10.53 28.29
C GLU A 104 -35.38 -11.30 27.04
N PRO A 105 -36.54 -11.99 27.11
CA PRO A 105 -37.07 -12.76 25.98
C PRO A 105 -37.66 -11.85 24.92
N ALA A 106 -37.50 -12.19 23.66
CA ALA A 106 -38.28 -11.61 22.60
C ALA A 106 -39.54 -12.43 22.42
N GLN A 107 -40.68 -11.88 22.77
CA GLN A 107 -41.96 -12.59 22.73
C GLN A 107 -42.91 -11.98 21.70
N SER A 108 -43.60 -12.84 20.95
CA SER A 108 -44.83 -12.47 20.26
C SER A 108 -46.01 -13.08 21.01
N ALA A 109 -47.06 -12.32 21.22
CA ALA A 109 -48.23 -12.81 21.94
C ALA A 109 -49.53 -12.57 21.17
N ARG A 110 -50.48 -13.46 21.35
CA ARG A 110 -51.84 -13.31 20.86
C ARG A 110 -52.78 -13.46 22.02
N ILE A 111 -53.69 -12.48 22.21
CA ILE A 111 -54.73 -12.48 23.22
C ILE A 111 -56.08 -12.57 22.49
N THR A 112 -56.82 -13.63 22.73
CA THR A 112 -58.12 -13.91 22.07
C THR A 112 -59.19 -14.08 23.11
N PRO A 113 -60.43 -13.63 22.83
CA PRO A 113 -61.60 -13.94 23.70
C PRO A 113 -61.85 -15.45 23.74
N LEU A 114 -62.24 -15.94 24.90
CA LEU A 114 -62.79 -17.27 25.08
C LEU A 114 -64.31 -17.14 25.19
N GLU A 115 -64.99 -17.84 24.31
CA GLU A 115 -66.50 -17.83 24.26
C GLU A 115 -67.08 -19.16 24.66
N ALA A 116 -68.15 -19.11 25.43
CA ALA A 116 -68.96 -20.25 25.73
C ALA A 116 -70.49 -19.87 25.59
N GLY A 117 -71.22 -20.58 24.74
CA GLY A 117 -72.60 -20.29 24.51
C GLY A 117 -72.95 -18.90 23.97
N GLY A 118 -72.05 -18.28 23.23
CA GLY A 118 -72.19 -16.92 22.67
C GLY A 118 -71.86 -15.79 23.66
N VAL A 119 -71.28 -16.12 24.82
CA VAL A 119 -70.88 -15.16 25.85
C VAL A 119 -69.37 -15.29 26.04
N ILE A 120 -68.68 -14.16 26.13
CA ILE A 120 -67.26 -14.14 26.44
C ILE A 120 -67.04 -14.45 27.92
N VAL A 121 -66.36 -15.55 28.21
CA VAL A 121 -66.15 -16.09 29.57
C VAL A 121 -64.72 -15.84 30.06
N GLY A 122 -63.83 -15.23 29.20
CA GLY A 122 -62.44 -14.94 29.55
C GLY A 122 -61.55 -14.71 28.35
N THR A 123 -60.24 -14.86 28.54
CA THR A 123 -59.25 -14.73 27.49
C THR A 123 -58.31 -15.93 27.42
N LEU A 124 -57.83 -16.26 26.21
CA LEU A 124 -56.71 -17.15 25.96
C LEU A 124 -55.54 -16.28 25.45
N THR A 125 -54.41 -16.37 26.12
CA THR A 125 -53.17 -15.77 25.68
C THR A 125 -52.20 -16.86 25.26
N VAL A 126 -51.66 -16.73 24.05
CA VAL A 126 -50.60 -17.61 23.54
C VAL A 126 -49.35 -16.77 23.36
N ILE A 127 -48.22 -17.26 23.82
CA ILE A 127 -46.91 -16.59 23.77
C ILE A 127 -45.90 -17.46 23.03
N ASP A 128 -45.30 -16.91 22.01
CA ASP A 128 -44.15 -17.49 21.28
C ASP A 128 -42.87 -16.83 21.76
N ASP A 129 -41.91 -17.61 22.22
CA ASP A 129 -40.55 -17.15 22.39
C ASP A 129 -39.87 -17.12 21.00
N VAL A 130 -39.53 -15.90 20.55
CA VAL A 130 -38.91 -15.66 19.25
C VAL A 130 -37.45 -15.20 19.40
N SER A 131 -36.86 -15.37 20.59
CA SER A 131 -35.52 -14.89 20.92
C SER A 131 -34.44 -15.46 20.00
N GLU A 132 -34.46 -16.77 19.76
CA GLU A 132 -33.51 -17.44 18.87
C GLU A 132 -33.62 -16.95 17.42
N ARG A 133 -34.87 -16.80 16.93
CA ARG A 133 -35.11 -16.27 15.59
C ARG A 133 -34.59 -14.83 15.43
N VAL A 134 -34.87 -13.97 16.42
CA VAL A 134 -34.43 -12.57 16.42
C VAL A 134 -32.88 -12.48 16.50
N ALA A 135 -32.27 -13.33 17.30
CA ALA A 135 -30.80 -13.40 17.38
C ALA A 135 -30.18 -13.83 16.03
N SER A 136 -30.71 -14.87 15.41
CA SER A 136 -30.26 -15.36 14.10
C SER A 136 -30.46 -14.33 12.98
N GLU A 137 -31.61 -13.64 12.97
CA GLU A 137 -31.84 -12.55 12.00
C GLU A 137 -30.84 -11.41 12.16
N ARG A 138 -30.47 -11.03 13.40
CA ARG A 138 -29.48 -9.99 13.67
C ARG A 138 -28.08 -10.41 13.23
N GLU A 139 -27.69 -11.64 13.54
CA GLU A 139 -26.41 -12.19 13.14
C GLU A 139 -26.28 -12.25 11.62
N LEU A 140 -27.31 -12.75 10.93
CA LEU A 140 -27.32 -12.82 9.47
C LEU A 140 -27.20 -11.43 8.85
N ARG A 141 -27.92 -10.45 9.38
CA ARG A 141 -27.86 -9.06 8.91
C ARG A 141 -26.46 -8.47 9.08
N SER A 142 -25.84 -8.66 10.23
CA SER A 142 -24.46 -8.21 10.48
C SER A 142 -23.46 -8.85 9.52
N ARG A 143 -23.62 -10.15 9.22
CA ARG A 143 -22.78 -10.85 8.24
C ARG A 143 -22.97 -10.31 6.81
N ILE A 144 -24.19 -9.98 6.41
CA ILE A 144 -24.48 -9.38 5.10
C ILE A 144 -23.82 -8.00 5.00
N GLU A 145 -23.99 -7.13 5.99
CA GLU A 145 -23.39 -5.79 6.02
C GLU A 145 -21.85 -5.85 5.96
N ALA A 146 -21.23 -6.78 6.69
CA ALA A 146 -19.79 -7.01 6.64
C ALA A 146 -19.33 -7.52 5.25
N ALA A 147 -20.08 -8.45 4.65
CA ALA A 147 -19.77 -8.98 3.32
C ALA A 147 -19.93 -7.93 2.21
N GLU A 148 -20.96 -7.09 2.27
CA GLU A 148 -21.15 -5.98 1.33
C GLU A 148 -20.02 -4.94 1.43
N THR A 149 -19.60 -4.60 2.65
CA THR A 149 -18.46 -3.69 2.87
C THR A 149 -17.16 -4.28 2.31
N ALA A 150 -16.87 -5.55 2.60
CA ALA A 150 -15.69 -6.22 2.07
C ALA A 150 -15.70 -6.31 0.54
N ARG A 151 -16.87 -6.58 -0.05
CA ARG A 151 -17.07 -6.61 -1.50
C ARG A 151 -16.81 -5.24 -2.14
N ALA A 152 -17.36 -4.16 -1.57
CA ALA A 152 -17.14 -2.80 -2.08
C ALA A 152 -15.66 -2.42 -2.09
N ILE A 153 -14.93 -2.75 -1.01
CA ILE A 153 -13.47 -2.53 -0.93
C ILE A 153 -12.73 -3.34 -2.01
N ALA A 154 -13.11 -4.60 -2.22
CA ALA A 154 -12.47 -5.45 -3.23
C ALA A 154 -12.75 -4.96 -4.66
N GLU A 155 -13.99 -4.55 -4.97
CA GLU A 155 -14.37 -4.00 -6.27
C GLU A 155 -13.64 -2.67 -6.56
N ASP A 156 -13.47 -1.79 -5.55
CA ASP A 156 -12.70 -0.56 -5.70
C ASP A 156 -11.21 -0.84 -5.97
N ALA A 157 -10.62 -1.80 -5.26
CA ALA A 157 -9.23 -2.22 -5.49
C ALA A 157 -9.01 -2.78 -6.91
N VAL A 158 -9.95 -3.55 -7.44
CA VAL A 158 -9.90 -4.05 -8.83
C VAL A 158 -10.00 -2.89 -9.83
N ARG A 159 -10.93 -1.96 -9.63
CA ARG A 159 -11.09 -0.79 -10.48
C ARG A 159 -9.82 0.07 -10.53
N VAL A 160 -9.25 0.38 -9.37
CA VAL A 160 -7.99 1.14 -9.27
C VAL A 160 -6.85 0.41 -9.99
N LYS A 161 -6.77 -0.91 -9.87
CA LYS A 161 -5.78 -1.72 -10.59
C LYS A 161 -5.96 -1.64 -12.11
N ASP A 162 -7.19 -1.73 -12.60
CA ASP A 162 -7.47 -1.72 -14.04
C ASP A 162 -7.24 -0.32 -14.66
N GLU A 163 -7.62 0.75 -13.98
CA GLU A 163 -7.30 2.14 -14.35
C GLU A 163 -5.78 2.36 -14.38
N PHE A 164 -5.04 1.80 -13.41
CA PHE A 164 -3.58 1.83 -13.40
C PHE A 164 -2.98 1.16 -14.63
N LEU A 165 -3.40 -0.06 -14.98
CA LEU A 165 -2.87 -0.78 -16.14
C LEU A 165 -3.15 -0.05 -17.46
N ALA A 166 -4.31 0.59 -17.58
CA ALA A 166 -4.66 1.39 -18.75
C ALA A 166 -3.78 2.64 -18.89
N THR A 167 -3.64 3.39 -17.78
CA THR A 167 -2.79 4.60 -17.74
C THR A 167 -1.34 4.25 -18.00
N LEU A 168 -0.86 3.18 -17.39
CA LEU A 168 0.48 2.66 -17.57
C LEU A 168 0.81 2.35 -19.03
N SER A 169 -0.10 1.62 -19.71
CA SER A 169 0.09 1.29 -21.12
C SER A 169 0.21 2.55 -21.99
N HIS A 170 -0.50 3.61 -21.62
CA HIS A 170 -0.42 4.89 -22.31
C HIS A 170 0.90 5.61 -22.04
N GLU A 171 1.32 5.69 -20.78
CA GLU A 171 2.52 6.41 -20.34
C GLU A 171 3.83 5.73 -20.81
N ILE A 172 3.84 4.40 -21.00
CA ILE A 172 4.96 3.67 -21.61
C ILE A 172 4.98 3.89 -23.13
N ARG A 173 3.81 3.88 -23.79
CA ARG A 173 3.73 3.95 -25.26
C ARG A 173 4.15 5.30 -25.80
N THR A 174 3.87 6.38 -25.09
CA THR A 174 4.15 7.76 -25.54
C THR A 174 5.66 8.00 -25.77
N PRO A 175 6.55 7.82 -24.78
CA PRO A 175 7.98 7.97 -24.97
C PRO A 175 8.54 6.94 -25.95
N LEU A 176 8.08 5.70 -25.91
CA LEU A 176 8.50 4.66 -26.84
C LEU A 176 8.21 5.03 -28.31
N ASN A 177 7.03 5.55 -28.60
CA ASN A 177 6.68 6.02 -29.93
C ASN A 177 7.56 7.20 -30.39
N ALA A 178 7.94 8.10 -29.46
CA ALA A 178 8.86 9.19 -29.79
C ALA A 178 10.25 8.66 -30.13
N VAL A 179 10.79 7.73 -29.33
CA VAL A 179 12.07 7.06 -29.61
C VAL A 179 12.01 6.36 -30.96
N LEU A 180 11.05 5.47 -31.17
CA LEU A 180 10.91 4.72 -32.42
C LEU A 180 10.67 5.63 -33.63
N GLY A 181 9.91 6.71 -33.49
CA GLY A 181 9.65 7.67 -34.57
C GLY A 181 10.93 8.36 -35.04
N TRP A 182 11.70 8.90 -34.10
CA TRP A 182 12.97 9.55 -34.44
C TRP A 182 14.03 8.57 -34.95
N THR A 183 14.14 7.39 -34.38
CA THR A 183 15.04 6.33 -34.86
C THR A 183 14.71 5.97 -36.31
N LYS A 184 13.45 5.78 -36.69
CA LYS A 184 13.03 5.51 -38.07
C LYS A 184 13.37 6.66 -39.01
N ILE A 185 13.23 7.93 -38.58
CA ILE A 185 13.59 9.10 -39.39
C ILE A 185 15.10 9.11 -39.63
N LEU A 186 15.91 8.85 -38.61
CA LEU A 186 17.38 8.81 -38.68
C LEU A 186 17.87 7.68 -39.60
N LEU A 187 17.25 6.50 -39.54
CA LEU A 187 17.61 5.34 -40.37
C LEU A 187 17.14 5.47 -41.83
N GLY A 188 16.10 6.24 -42.10
CA GLY A 188 15.46 6.30 -43.43
C GLY A 188 15.85 7.49 -44.30
N ARG A 189 16.65 8.46 -43.79
CA ARG A 189 17.00 9.71 -44.52
C ARG A 189 18.40 10.19 -44.16
N GLN A 190 19.06 10.88 -45.14
CA GLN A 190 20.16 11.74 -44.76
C GLN A 190 19.59 12.96 -44.01
N VAL A 191 20.06 13.14 -42.78
CA VAL A 191 19.64 14.24 -41.87
C VAL A 191 20.80 15.21 -41.74
N ASP A 192 20.53 16.50 -41.63
CA ASP A 192 21.51 17.49 -41.31
C ASP A 192 21.99 17.39 -39.86
N PRO A 193 23.16 17.92 -39.51
CA PRO A 193 23.73 17.83 -38.14
C PRO A 193 22.78 18.41 -37.07
N ALA A 194 22.03 19.46 -37.35
CA ALA A 194 21.12 20.09 -36.41
C ALA A 194 19.92 19.18 -36.10
N MET A 195 19.35 18.55 -37.17
CA MET A 195 18.28 17.57 -37.00
C MET A 195 18.77 16.30 -36.29
N LEU A 196 20.00 15.84 -36.58
CA LEU A 196 20.60 14.70 -35.86
C LEU A 196 20.74 15.01 -34.36
N SER A 197 21.32 16.13 -34.00
CA SER A 197 21.46 16.55 -32.59
C SER A 197 20.10 16.64 -31.89
N ARG A 198 19.10 17.25 -32.53
CA ARG A 198 17.75 17.34 -31.98
C ARG A 198 17.10 15.97 -31.81
N ALA A 199 17.26 15.06 -32.79
CA ALA A 199 16.71 13.71 -32.73
C ALA A 199 17.31 12.93 -31.56
N LEU A 200 18.64 12.95 -31.41
CA LEU A 200 19.34 12.29 -30.32
C LEU A 200 18.90 12.83 -28.95
N GLN A 201 18.79 14.15 -28.78
CA GLN A 201 18.28 14.77 -27.55
C GLN A 201 16.83 14.34 -27.22
N VAL A 202 15.97 14.17 -28.24
CA VAL A 202 14.60 13.71 -28.00
C VAL A 202 14.58 12.23 -27.64
N ILE A 203 15.39 11.40 -28.30
CA ILE A 203 15.52 9.98 -28.00
C ILE A 203 16.00 9.80 -26.58
N ASP A 204 17.11 10.44 -26.22
CA ASP A 204 17.73 10.37 -24.88
C ASP A 204 16.72 10.76 -23.79
N ARG A 205 16.11 11.95 -23.89
CA ARG A 205 15.12 12.42 -22.92
C ARG A 205 13.94 11.46 -22.72
N ASN A 206 13.45 10.84 -23.82
CA ASN A 206 12.34 9.90 -23.72
C ASN A 206 12.79 8.53 -23.18
N ALA A 207 14.01 8.08 -23.48
CA ALA A 207 14.58 6.86 -22.92
C ALA A 207 14.77 6.98 -21.40
N VAL A 208 15.36 8.09 -20.94
CA VAL A 208 15.51 8.40 -19.50
C VAL A 208 14.16 8.47 -18.80
N ALA A 209 13.16 9.13 -19.42
CA ALA A 209 11.81 9.18 -18.86
C ALA A 209 11.18 7.79 -18.74
N GLN A 210 11.40 6.91 -19.72
CA GLN A 210 10.89 5.54 -19.71
C GLN A 210 11.55 4.67 -18.64
N THR A 211 12.87 4.79 -18.47
CA THR A 211 13.62 4.08 -17.41
C THR A 211 13.05 4.46 -16.03
N ARG A 212 12.86 5.76 -15.77
CA ARG A 212 12.27 6.24 -14.51
C ARG A 212 10.86 5.70 -14.24
N LEU A 213 10.03 5.66 -15.28
CA LEU A 213 8.67 5.08 -15.16
C LEU A 213 8.73 3.61 -14.74
N ILE A 214 9.66 2.83 -15.32
CA ILE A 214 9.85 1.42 -14.97
C ILE A 214 10.34 1.28 -13.53
N ASP A 215 11.29 2.10 -13.11
CA ASP A 215 11.84 2.07 -11.75
C ASP A 215 10.77 2.43 -10.70
N ASP A 216 9.99 3.50 -10.94
CA ASP A 216 8.87 3.88 -10.06
C ASP A 216 7.84 2.74 -9.92
N MET A 217 7.60 1.98 -11.00
CA MET A 217 6.71 0.83 -10.98
C MET A 217 7.27 -0.36 -10.20
N LEU A 218 8.54 -0.67 -10.39
CA LEU A 218 9.22 -1.72 -9.65
C LEU A 218 9.25 -1.39 -8.16
N ASP A 219 9.50 -0.13 -7.82
CA ASP A 219 9.45 0.34 -6.44
C ASP A 219 8.05 0.21 -5.86
N MET A 220 7.01 0.63 -6.60
CA MET A 220 5.63 0.47 -6.16
C MET A 220 5.25 -1.00 -5.96
N ALA A 221 5.66 -1.90 -6.85
CA ALA A 221 5.43 -3.33 -6.71
C ALA A 221 6.13 -3.90 -5.45
N ARG A 222 7.37 -3.44 -5.15
CA ARG A 222 8.11 -3.80 -3.94
C ARG A 222 7.44 -3.26 -2.67
N ILE A 223 6.94 -2.03 -2.71
CA ILE A 223 6.19 -1.40 -1.61
C ILE A 223 4.90 -2.18 -1.34
N MET A 224 4.10 -2.47 -2.38
CA MET A 224 2.84 -3.20 -2.23
C MET A 224 3.02 -4.62 -1.67
N SER A 225 4.15 -5.27 -1.99
CA SER A 225 4.48 -6.59 -1.46
C SER A 225 5.20 -6.56 -0.10
N GLY A 226 5.42 -5.38 0.50
CA GLY A 226 6.17 -5.21 1.75
C GLY A 226 7.64 -5.63 1.66
N LYS A 227 8.19 -5.67 0.44
CA LYS A 227 9.56 -6.15 0.17
C LYS A 227 10.59 -5.03 -0.01
N LEU A 228 10.16 -3.77 -0.05
CA LEU A 228 11.10 -2.65 -0.12
C LEU A 228 11.86 -2.56 1.20
N ARG A 229 13.19 -2.59 1.12
CA ARG A 229 14.09 -2.38 2.25
C ARG A 229 15.03 -1.25 1.90
N LEU A 230 15.25 -0.34 2.84
CA LEU A 230 16.21 0.76 2.70
C LEU A 230 17.60 0.31 3.10
N GLU A 231 18.61 0.79 2.38
CA GLU A 231 20.02 0.67 2.76
C GLU A 231 20.42 1.87 3.64
N MET A 232 20.06 1.79 4.93
CA MET A 232 20.24 2.89 5.90
C MET A 232 21.73 3.08 6.21
N GLN A 233 22.27 4.25 5.84
CA GLN A 233 23.65 4.67 6.11
C GLN A 233 23.68 6.15 6.56
N PRO A 234 24.74 6.61 7.21
CA PRO A 234 24.90 8.04 7.48
C PRO A 234 25.02 8.82 6.16
N VAL A 235 24.15 9.80 5.96
CA VAL A 235 24.11 10.60 4.74
C VAL A 235 24.00 12.09 5.06
N ASP A 236 24.57 12.91 4.18
CA ASP A 236 24.41 14.36 4.18
C ASP A 236 23.25 14.74 3.25
N LEU A 237 22.14 15.20 3.83
CA LEU A 237 20.95 15.58 3.08
C LEU A 237 21.20 16.80 2.18
N ALA A 238 22.13 17.69 2.55
CA ALA A 238 22.47 18.85 1.75
C ALA A 238 23.19 18.46 0.46
N VAL A 239 24.13 17.52 0.54
CA VAL A 239 24.83 16.98 -0.64
C VAL A 239 23.85 16.30 -1.59
N ILE A 240 22.96 15.46 -1.06
CA ILE A 240 21.92 14.79 -1.86
C ILE A 240 21.00 15.82 -2.53
N ALA A 241 20.64 16.88 -1.81
CA ALA A 241 19.76 17.92 -2.33
C ALA A 241 20.42 18.72 -3.46
N VAL A 242 21.70 19.03 -3.34
CA VAL A 242 22.48 19.68 -4.41
C VAL A 242 22.50 18.81 -5.66
N GLY A 243 22.80 17.51 -5.52
CA GLY A 243 22.76 16.57 -6.64
C GLY A 243 21.38 16.48 -7.32
N ALA A 244 20.30 16.54 -6.56
CA ALA A 244 18.95 16.56 -7.12
C ALA A 244 18.63 17.88 -7.85
N ILE A 245 19.14 19.01 -7.37
CA ILE A 245 19.02 20.33 -8.03
C ILE A 245 19.74 20.31 -9.37
N ASP A 246 20.97 19.80 -9.44
CA ASP A 246 21.76 19.75 -10.67
C ASP A 246 21.04 19.00 -11.80
N VAL A 247 20.31 17.93 -11.46
CA VAL A 247 19.50 17.17 -12.40
C VAL A 247 18.30 17.98 -12.94
N VAL A 248 17.72 18.87 -12.13
CA VAL A 248 16.52 19.63 -12.49
C VAL A 248 16.85 21.00 -13.11
N ALA A 249 18.03 21.55 -12.80
CA ALA A 249 18.46 22.88 -13.21
C ALA A 249 18.38 23.14 -14.74
N PRO A 250 18.80 22.22 -15.64
CA PRO A 250 18.66 22.46 -17.08
C PRO A 250 17.20 22.62 -17.53
N THR A 251 16.29 21.85 -16.93
CA THR A 251 14.85 21.92 -17.25
C THR A 251 14.22 23.22 -16.74
N ALA A 252 14.59 23.65 -15.52
CA ALA A 252 14.16 24.90 -14.95
C ALA A 252 14.68 26.10 -15.77
N ALA A 253 15.96 26.10 -16.14
CA ALA A 253 16.56 27.14 -16.98
C ALA A 253 15.90 27.24 -18.36
N ALA A 254 15.65 26.10 -19.03
CA ALA A 254 14.95 26.05 -20.32
C ALA A 254 13.53 26.60 -20.24
N LYS A 255 12.89 26.53 -19.05
CA LYS A 255 11.55 27.06 -18.79
C LYS A 255 11.56 28.50 -18.25
N GLY A 256 12.75 29.05 -17.96
CA GLY A 256 12.92 30.39 -17.37
C GLY A 256 12.49 30.47 -15.91
N ILE A 257 12.64 29.40 -15.14
CA ILE A 257 12.30 29.31 -13.72
C ILE A 257 13.55 29.53 -12.89
N ALA A 258 13.47 30.42 -11.87
CA ALA A 258 14.55 30.64 -10.91
C ALA A 258 14.58 29.51 -9.87
N LEU A 259 15.71 28.80 -9.76
CA LEU A 259 15.96 27.84 -8.68
C LEU A 259 16.74 28.50 -7.56
N LEU A 260 16.19 28.48 -6.35
CA LEU A 260 16.82 29.03 -5.15
C LEU A 260 17.08 27.89 -4.15
N THR A 261 18.24 27.97 -3.48
CA THR A 261 18.61 27.00 -2.44
C THR A 261 18.92 27.72 -1.14
N ASN A 262 18.31 27.30 -0.05
CA ASN A 262 18.53 27.84 1.29
C ASN A 262 18.81 26.70 2.28
N ILE A 263 20.08 26.44 2.55
CA ILE A 263 20.50 25.45 3.55
C ILE A 263 20.91 26.20 4.81
N SER A 264 20.03 26.19 5.84
CA SER A 264 20.20 26.92 7.08
C SER A 264 20.62 26.02 8.26
N THR A 265 21.38 24.98 7.99
CA THR A 265 21.98 24.10 9.00
C THR A 265 23.38 23.67 8.58
N ASP A 266 24.29 23.64 9.55
CA ASP A 266 25.63 23.06 9.45
C ASP A 266 25.66 21.56 9.86
N GLN A 267 24.52 21.00 10.21
CA GLN A 267 24.35 19.59 10.62
C GLN A 267 23.25 18.89 9.80
N PRO A 268 23.39 18.73 8.48
CA PRO A 268 22.36 18.13 7.62
C PRO A 268 22.37 16.61 7.62
N TRP A 269 22.90 15.99 8.67
CA TRP A 269 23.13 14.55 8.74
C TRP A 269 21.95 13.76 9.24
N MET A 270 21.70 12.61 8.60
CA MET A 270 20.69 11.64 9.02
C MET A 270 21.12 10.21 8.69
N MET A 271 20.40 9.23 9.24
CA MET A 271 20.43 7.85 8.72
C MET A 271 19.43 7.73 7.58
N GLY A 272 19.88 7.31 6.42
CA GLY A 272 19.03 7.20 5.25
C GLY A 272 19.65 6.42 4.11
N ASP A 273 18.83 6.12 3.12
CA ASP A 273 19.23 5.55 1.83
C ASP A 273 19.39 6.73 0.85
N ALA A 274 20.61 6.97 0.41
CA ALA A 274 20.97 8.13 -0.41
C ALA A 274 20.16 8.18 -1.72
N ASP A 275 20.01 7.04 -2.41
CA ASP A 275 19.30 6.95 -3.68
C ASP A 275 17.80 7.26 -3.49
N ARG A 276 17.22 6.75 -2.41
CA ARG A 276 15.81 6.99 -2.07
C ARG A 276 15.54 8.41 -1.60
N LEU A 277 16.45 9.01 -0.86
CA LEU A 277 16.36 10.42 -0.50
C LEU A 277 16.49 11.33 -1.73
N GLN A 278 17.40 11.02 -2.65
CA GLN A 278 17.52 11.72 -3.92
C GLN A 278 16.23 11.60 -4.75
N GLN A 279 15.60 10.42 -4.78
CA GLN A 279 14.33 10.17 -5.44
C GLN A 279 13.20 11.02 -4.83
N ILE A 280 13.12 11.14 -3.49
CA ILE A 280 12.16 12.03 -2.81
C ILE A 280 12.35 13.47 -3.28
N ILE A 281 13.57 14.00 -3.19
CA ILE A 281 13.88 15.39 -3.50
C ILE A 281 13.62 15.68 -4.97
N TRP A 282 14.08 14.80 -5.85
CA TRP A 282 13.86 14.94 -7.28
C TRP A 282 12.36 14.94 -7.64
N ASN A 283 11.53 14.06 -7.04
CA ASN A 283 10.10 14.03 -7.29
C ASN A 283 9.42 15.36 -6.89
N LEU A 284 9.83 15.94 -5.77
CA LEU A 284 9.29 17.23 -5.31
C LEU A 284 9.74 18.37 -6.23
N LEU A 285 11.03 18.46 -6.55
CA LEU A 285 11.58 19.50 -7.44
C LEU A 285 11.03 19.41 -8.86
N SER A 286 10.94 18.20 -9.41
CA SER A 286 10.39 17.96 -10.74
C SER A 286 8.92 18.40 -10.83
N ASN A 287 8.12 18.11 -9.80
CA ASN A 287 6.74 18.58 -9.71
C ASN A 287 6.69 20.12 -9.60
N ALA A 288 7.50 20.73 -8.77
CA ALA A 288 7.58 22.18 -8.62
C ALA A 288 7.89 22.87 -9.96
N VAL A 289 8.94 22.43 -10.67
CA VAL A 289 9.30 22.97 -12.00
C VAL A 289 8.21 22.69 -13.04
N LYS A 290 7.58 21.52 -12.99
CA LYS A 290 6.49 21.14 -13.90
C LYS A 290 5.30 22.09 -13.79
N PHE A 291 4.86 22.43 -12.57
CA PHE A 291 3.65 23.20 -12.31
C PHE A 291 3.88 24.71 -12.11
N THR A 292 5.12 25.18 -12.09
CA THR A 292 5.49 26.59 -12.11
C THR A 292 5.54 27.10 -13.55
N GLU A 293 5.00 28.27 -13.81
CA GLU A 293 5.06 28.91 -15.12
C GLU A 293 6.41 29.65 -15.35
N SER A 294 6.68 30.03 -16.60
CA SER A 294 7.88 30.79 -16.96
C SER A 294 7.96 32.10 -16.17
N GLY A 295 9.12 32.43 -15.63
CA GLY A 295 9.35 33.59 -14.78
C GLY A 295 9.06 33.34 -13.29
N GLY A 296 8.56 32.15 -12.93
CA GLY A 296 8.32 31.78 -11.53
C GLY A 296 9.60 31.33 -10.82
N THR A 297 9.41 30.95 -9.55
CA THR A 297 10.50 30.56 -8.65
C THR A 297 10.20 29.23 -7.98
N VAL A 298 11.22 28.39 -7.85
CA VAL A 298 11.20 27.16 -7.02
C VAL A 298 12.32 27.29 -5.99
N THR A 299 11.97 27.11 -4.72
CA THR A 299 12.91 27.23 -3.60
C THR A 299 13.02 25.89 -2.88
N LEU A 300 14.23 25.37 -2.73
CA LEU A 300 14.53 24.26 -1.84
C LEU A 300 15.17 24.79 -0.58
N SER A 301 14.63 24.41 0.57
CA SER A 301 15.17 24.80 1.88
C SER A 301 15.44 23.57 2.73
N ILE A 302 16.57 23.55 3.43
CA ILE A 302 16.89 22.54 4.45
C ILE A 302 17.19 23.28 5.75
N ALA A 303 16.49 22.89 6.79
CA ALA A 303 16.69 23.44 8.14
C ALA A 303 16.64 22.31 9.17
N ARG A 304 17.34 22.51 10.28
CA ARG A 304 17.21 21.67 11.46
C ARG A 304 16.32 22.36 12.48
N ILE A 305 15.27 21.68 12.90
CA ILE A 305 14.37 22.14 13.95
C ILE A 305 14.40 21.03 15.03
N ASP A 306 14.98 21.34 16.16
CA ASP A 306 15.22 20.37 17.24
C ASP A 306 16.03 19.15 16.76
N GLN A 307 15.44 17.96 16.88
CA GLN A 307 16.03 16.68 16.46
C GLN A 307 15.63 16.28 15.02
N MET A 308 14.86 17.14 14.32
CA MET A 308 14.34 16.83 13.00
C MET A 308 15.04 17.66 11.93
N LEU A 309 15.38 17.02 10.81
CA LEU A 309 15.75 17.70 9.57
C LEU A 309 14.48 17.96 8.76
N THR A 310 14.28 19.18 8.36
CA THR A 310 13.15 19.62 7.54
C THR A 310 13.65 20.02 6.16
N LEU A 311 13.18 19.31 5.15
CA LEU A 311 13.37 19.66 3.74
C LEU A 311 12.05 20.24 3.24
N ARG A 312 12.11 21.44 2.63
CA ARG A 312 10.95 22.13 2.09
C ARG A 312 11.19 22.54 0.64
N VAL A 313 10.26 22.19 -0.24
CA VAL A 313 10.23 22.63 -1.63
C VAL A 313 9.01 23.52 -1.83
N GLU A 314 9.26 24.77 -2.18
CA GLU A 314 8.22 25.75 -2.47
C GLU A 314 8.24 26.13 -3.94
N ASP A 315 7.07 26.30 -4.54
CA ASP A 315 6.88 26.79 -5.90
C ASP A 315 5.89 27.96 -5.95
N THR A 316 6.06 28.84 -6.92
CA THR A 316 5.13 29.94 -7.23
C THR A 316 4.18 29.58 -8.39
N GLY A 317 3.82 28.29 -8.49
CA GLY A 317 3.01 27.75 -9.56
C GLY A 317 1.51 27.99 -9.38
N ARG A 318 0.72 27.23 -10.12
CA ARG A 318 -0.75 27.37 -10.13
C ARG A 318 -1.45 27.03 -8.81
N GLY A 319 -0.74 26.38 -7.88
CA GLY A 319 -1.32 25.87 -6.64
C GLY A 319 -2.17 24.61 -6.83
N ILE A 320 -2.75 24.15 -5.74
CA ILE A 320 -3.52 22.89 -5.64
C ILE A 320 -4.88 23.20 -5.04
N GLU A 321 -5.93 22.64 -5.64
CA GLU A 321 -7.30 22.78 -5.14
C GLU A 321 -7.46 22.17 -3.74
N PRO A 322 -8.18 22.82 -2.81
CA PRO A 322 -8.33 22.34 -1.44
C PRO A 322 -8.90 20.93 -1.33
N ASP A 323 -9.83 20.56 -2.20
CA ASP A 323 -10.48 19.25 -2.22
C ASP A 323 -9.53 18.12 -2.65
N PHE A 324 -8.44 18.46 -3.35
CA PHE A 324 -7.43 17.51 -3.79
C PHE A 324 -6.30 17.32 -2.78
N LEU A 325 -5.99 18.32 -1.93
CA LEU A 325 -4.90 18.27 -0.96
C LEU A 325 -4.91 17.02 -0.06
N PRO A 326 -6.04 16.55 0.49
CA PRO A 326 -6.06 15.35 1.32
C PRO A 326 -5.71 14.05 0.58
N GLN A 327 -5.99 14.02 -0.73
CA GLN A 327 -5.86 12.83 -1.57
C GLN A 327 -4.59 12.80 -2.42
N MET A 328 -3.82 13.90 -2.46
CA MET A 328 -2.68 14.07 -3.38
C MET A 328 -1.53 13.07 -3.14
N PHE A 329 -1.42 12.51 -1.94
CA PHE A 329 -0.46 11.47 -1.60
C PHE A 329 -1.01 10.04 -1.77
N GLU A 330 -2.28 9.90 -2.18
CA GLU A 330 -2.84 8.60 -2.53
C GLU A 330 -2.28 8.13 -3.88
N ARG A 331 -2.20 6.82 -4.03
CA ARG A 331 -1.66 6.20 -5.25
C ARG A 331 -2.59 6.45 -6.42
N PHE A 332 -2.00 6.74 -7.60
CA PHE A 332 -2.73 6.91 -8.87
C PHE A 332 -3.69 8.11 -8.90
N ARG A 333 -3.63 9.01 -7.91
CA ARG A 333 -4.45 10.22 -7.88
C ARG A 333 -3.81 11.36 -8.68
N GLN A 334 -4.64 12.05 -9.46
CA GLN A 334 -4.30 13.24 -10.23
C GLN A 334 -5.41 14.27 -10.11
N ALA A 335 -5.05 15.55 -10.06
CA ALA A 335 -6.00 16.64 -9.83
C ALA A 335 -7.03 16.83 -10.98
N ASP A 336 -6.70 16.41 -12.23
CA ASP A 336 -7.60 16.56 -13.37
C ASP A 336 -7.20 15.68 -14.55
N SER A 337 -8.15 14.90 -15.10
CA SER A 337 -7.96 14.09 -16.31
C SER A 337 -7.85 14.93 -17.61
N SER A 338 -8.29 16.19 -17.60
CA SER A 338 -8.25 17.09 -18.76
C SER A 338 -6.95 17.88 -18.88
N ALA A 339 -6.34 18.25 -17.73
CA ALA A 339 -5.03 18.90 -17.68
C ALA A 339 -3.87 17.88 -17.77
N SER A 340 -4.09 16.62 -17.41
CA SER A 340 -3.09 15.54 -17.48
C SER A 340 -2.66 15.22 -18.91
N ARG A 341 -3.51 15.46 -19.91
CA ARG A 341 -3.15 15.30 -21.34
C ARG A 341 -2.02 16.21 -21.82
N ARG A 342 -1.73 17.32 -21.12
CA ARG A 342 -0.61 18.24 -21.43
C ARG A 342 0.65 17.97 -20.61
N HIS A 343 0.54 17.29 -19.46
CA HIS A 343 1.64 17.18 -18.49
C HIS A 343 1.72 15.79 -17.85
N GLY A 344 1.55 14.71 -18.59
CA GLY A 344 1.51 13.32 -18.21
C GLY A 344 2.22 12.90 -16.90
N GLY A 345 1.84 11.76 -16.38
CA GLY A 345 2.46 11.12 -15.20
C GLY A 345 1.52 10.08 -14.62
N LEU A 346 2.04 9.06 -13.93
CA LEU A 346 1.26 7.94 -13.35
C LEU A 346 0.55 8.28 -12.02
N GLY A 347 0.77 9.49 -11.46
CA GLY A 347 0.29 9.80 -10.09
C GLY A 347 1.00 8.98 -9.01
N LEU A 348 2.21 8.48 -9.29
CA LEU A 348 3.00 7.68 -8.37
C LEU A 348 3.99 8.52 -7.56
N GLY A 349 4.53 9.62 -8.10
CA GLY A 349 5.63 10.36 -7.51
C GLY A 349 5.36 10.83 -6.09
N LEU A 350 4.22 11.45 -5.80
CA LEU A 350 3.89 11.93 -4.44
C LEU A 350 3.56 10.78 -3.48
N SER A 351 2.92 9.72 -3.94
CA SER A 351 2.68 8.52 -3.11
C SER A 351 4.00 7.81 -2.77
N LEU A 352 4.96 7.83 -3.69
CA LEU A 352 6.31 7.31 -3.46
C LEU A 352 7.07 8.18 -2.47
N VAL A 353 7.00 9.52 -2.61
CA VAL A 353 7.55 10.47 -1.63
C VAL A 353 7.03 10.15 -0.23
N ARG A 354 5.72 10.01 -0.05
CA ARG A 354 5.13 9.67 1.25
C ARG A 354 5.67 8.35 1.80
N THR A 355 5.62 7.29 0.99
CA THR A 355 6.03 5.95 1.45
C THR A 355 7.52 5.89 1.79
N LEU A 356 8.38 6.46 0.94
CA LEU A 356 9.82 6.51 1.20
C LEU A 356 10.14 7.36 2.44
N THR A 357 9.45 8.48 2.63
CA THR A 357 9.59 9.33 3.83
C THR A 357 9.20 8.57 5.09
N GLU A 358 8.06 7.88 5.09
CA GLU A 358 7.58 7.06 6.21
C GLU A 358 8.55 5.91 6.53
N LEU A 359 9.13 5.26 5.51
CA LEU A 359 10.15 4.23 5.69
C LEU A 359 11.46 4.76 6.31
N HIS A 360 11.79 6.05 6.12
CA HIS A 360 12.89 6.73 6.80
C HIS A 360 12.51 7.23 8.21
N GLY A 361 11.31 6.91 8.71
CA GLY A 361 10.81 7.38 10.00
C GLY A 361 10.38 8.85 10.02
N GLY A 362 10.19 9.44 8.85
CA GLY A 362 9.81 10.83 8.65
C GLY A 362 8.31 11.03 8.40
N SER A 363 7.94 12.27 8.08
CA SER A 363 6.58 12.64 7.66
C SER A 363 6.61 13.65 6.52
N VAL A 364 5.55 13.66 5.70
CA VAL A 364 5.38 14.62 4.60
C VAL A 364 4.04 15.35 4.73
N SER A 365 4.06 16.64 4.46
CA SER A 365 2.88 17.49 4.42
C SER A 365 2.96 18.48 3.26
N ALA A 366 1.81 19.04 2.87
CA ALA A 366 1.73 20.04 1.83
C ALA A 366 0.77 21.17 2.24
N THR A 367 1.12 22.38 1.86
CA THR A 367 0.26 23.57 1.95
C THR A 367 0.22 24.21 0.57
N SER A 368 -0.95 24.67 0.13
CA SER A 368 -1.08 25.30 -1.17
C SER A 368 -2.23 26.29 -1.20
N THR A 369 -2.08 27.30 -2.05
CA THR A 369 -3.12 28.26 -2.36
C THR A 369 -3.22 28.39 -3.87
N VAL A 370 -4.40 28.20 -4.41
CA VAL A 370 -4.64 28.31 -5.87
C VAL A 370 -4.19 29.68 -6.38
N GLY A 371 -3.39 29.67 -7.42
CA GLY A 371 -2.81 30.88 -8.03
C GLY A 371 -1.61 31.49 -7.30
N SER A 372 -1.18 30.93 -6.16
CA SER A 372 -0.04 31.45 -5.37
C SER A 372 1.10 30.45 -5.24
N GLY A 373 0.85 29.16 -5.54
CA GLY A 373 1.85 28.11 -5.47
C GLY A 373 1.60 27.08 -4.39
N SER A 374 2.59 26.19 -4.19
CA SER A 374 2.52 25.09 -3.24
C SER A 374 3.83 24.98 -2.45
N ALA A 375 3.75 24.43 -1.24
CA ALA A 375 4.91 24.10 -0.43
C ALA A 375 4.76 22.69 0.12
N PHE A 376 5.74 21.85 -0.19
CA PHE A 376 5.89 20.48 0.30
C PHE A 376 6.95 20.46 1.39
N THR A 377 6.60 19.93 2.54
CA THR A 377 7.50 19.83 3.69
C THR A 377 7.69 18.36 4.06
N VAL A 378 8.93 17.92 4.06
CA VAL A 378 9.35 16.58 4.49
C VAL A 378 10.22 16.71 5.73
N THR A 379 9.94 15.90 6.75
CA THR A 379 10.73 15.87 7.98
C THR A 379 11.35 14.51 8.18
N PHE A 380 12.60 14.48 8.64
CA PHE A 380 13.33 13.26 8.94
C PHE A 380 13.97 13.34 10.33
N PRO A 381 14.15 12.22 11.04
CA PRO A 381 14.96 12.18 12.25
C PRO A 381 16.41 12.57 11.92
N GLY A 382 16.88 13.69 12.49
CA GLY A 382 18.26 14.16 12.33
C GLY A 382 19.23 13.42 13.24
N ARG A 383 20.53 13.46 12.90
CA ARG A 383 21.61 12.93 13.74
C ARG A 383 22.60 14.05 14.08
N THR A 384 23.12 14.04 15.30
CA THR A 384 23.95 15.13 15.81
C THR A 384 25.45 14.86 15.64
N GLU A 385 25.86 13.60 15.48
CA GLU A 385 27.28 13.22 15.38
C GLU A 385 27.54 12.32 14.19
N LEU A 386 28.53 12.68 13.40
CA LEU A 386 29.19 11.81 12.42
C LEU A 386 30.66 11.71 12.73
N THR A 387 31.17 10.50 12.65
CA THR A 387 32.56 10.20 12.96
C THR A 387 33.49 10.28 11.74
N ASP A 388 32.95 10.33 10.50
CA ASP A 388 33.76 10.38 9.28
C ASP A 388 33.19 11.33 8.21
N PRO A 389 34.00 12.12 7.51
CA PRO A 389 33.59 13.00 6.42
C PRO A 389 33.21 12.18 5.18
N VAL A 390 32.07 12.53 4.55
CA VAL A 390 31.69 11.98 3.24
C VAL A 390 32.60 12.59 2.17
N PRO A 391 33.22 11.80 1.28
CA PRO A 391 34.02 12.30 0.19
C PRO A 391 33.19 13.15 -0.80
N LEU A 392 33.73 14.30 -1.21
CA LEU A 392 33.17 15.11 -2.29
C LEU A 392 33.19 14.30 -3.60
N THR A 393 32.13 14.44 -4.41
CA THR A 393 32.08 13.80 -5.74
C THR A 393 33.06 14.48 -6.67
N PRO A 394 34.02 13.74 -7.27
CA PRO A 394 35.05 14.31 -8.16
C PRO A 394 34.44 14.83 -9.47
N THR A 395 35.15 15.75 -10.11
CA THR A 395 34.82 16.27 -11.45
C THR A 395 35.21 15.29 -12.57
N GLU A 396 34.64 15.42 -13.78
CA GLU A 396 34.98 14.56 -14.92
C GLU A 396 36.48 14.62 -15.27
N ASP A 397 37.12 15.80 -15.18
CA ASP A 397 38.57 15.99 -15.42
C ASP A 397 39.40 15.24 -14.38
N GLU A 398 38.99 15.23 -13.13
CA GLU A 398 39.66 14.48 -12.06
C GLU A 398 39.53 12.96 -12.28
N PHE A 399 38.38 12.47 -12.76
CA PHE A 399 38.21 11.07 -13.17
C PHE A 399 39.11 10.71 -14.35
N LEU A 400 39.19 11.56 -15.39
CA LEU A 400 40.04 11.35 -16.55
C LEU A 400 41.53 11.22 -16.14
N HIS A 401 42.00 12.10 -15.26
CA HIS A 401 43.36 12.04 -14.74
C HIS A 401 43.65 10.78 -13.92
N ALA A 402 42.70 10.38 -13.06
CA ALA A 402 42.86 9.23 -12.18
C ALA A 402 42.80 7.88 -12.92
N LEU A 403 42.00 7.78 -13.97
CA LEU A 403 41.71 6.53 -14.66
C LEU A 403 42.47 6.32 -15.98
N SER A 404 43.08 7.36 -16.54
CA SER A 404 43.82 7.28 -17.79
C SER A 404 44.89 6.18 -17.74
N GLY A 405 44.94 5.36 -18.79
CA GLY A 405 45.87 4.23 -18.95
C GLY A 405 45.55 2.99 -18.10
N LEU A 406 44.41 2.98 -17.39
CA LEU A 406 43.91 1.77 -16.74
C LEU A 406 43.51 0.75 -17.81
N HIS A 407 43.84 -0.54 -17.59
CA HIS A 407 43.41 -1.63 -18.46
C HIS A 407 42.27 -2.42 -17.81
N VAL A 408 41.10 -2.42 -18.43
CA VAL A 408 39.89 -3.09 -17.94
C VAL A 408 39.49 -4.22 -18.88
N LEU A 409 39.23 -5.39 -18.34
CA LEU A 409 38.53 -6.50 -19.05
C LEU A 409 37.02 -6.40 -18.76
N LEU A 410 36.25 -6.08 -19.78
CA LEU A 410 34.78 -5.98 -19.71
C LEU A 410 34.15 -7.26 -20.23
N VAL A 411 33.31 -7.91 -19.40
CA VAL A 411 32.61 -9.16 -19.73
C VAL A 411 31.09 -8.94 -19.69
N GLU A 412 30.49 -8.92 -20.87
CA GLU A 412 29.05 -8.63 -21.06
C GLU A 412 28.56 -9.41 -22.29
N ASP A 413 27.48 -10.17 -22.17
CA ASP A 413 26.97 -11.03 -23.25
C ASP A 413 26.20 -10.22 -24.31
N GLN A 414 25.49 -9.17 -23.90
CA GLN A 414 24.71 -8.33 -24.81
C GLN A 414 25.64 -7.35 -25.55
N ALA A 415 25.70 -7.49 -26.89
CA ALA A 415 26.61 -6.72 -27.73
C ALA A 415 26.42 -5.20 -27.56
N ASP A 416 25.17 -4.73 -27.60
CA ASP A 416 24.87 -3.29 -27.49
C ASP A 416 25.25 -2.74 -26.09
N ALA A 417 24.97 -3.50 -25.02
CA ALA A 417 25.34 -3.11 -23.65
C ALA A 417 26.87 -3.06 -23.49
N ARG A 418 27.57 -4.04 -24.05
CA ARG A 418 29.03 -4.12 -24.02
C ARG A 418 29.67 -2.94 -24.74
N GLU A 419 29.15 -2.61 -25.94
CA GLU A 419 29.65 -1.46 -26.74
C GLU A 419 29.45 -0.13 -26.00
N ILE A 420 28.24 0.08 -25.39
CA ILE A 420 27.95 1.30 -24.62
C ILE A 420 28.86 1.41 -23.39
N MET A 421 29.03 0.33 -22.64
CA MET A 421 29.93 0.34 -21.48
C MET A 421 31.40 0.55 -21.85
N ALA A 422 31.85 -0.09 -22.92
CA ALA A 422 33.23 0.12 -23.41
C ALA A 422 33.45 1.57 -23.86
N ALA A 423 32.53 2.15 -24.63
CA ALA A 423 32.61 3.55 -25.05
C ALA A 423 32.61 4.51 -23.85
N GLY A 424 31.76 4.26 -22.84
CA GLY A 424 31.70 5.03 -21.59
C GLY A 424 33.01 4.97 -20.80
N LEU A 425 33.66 3.81 -20.71
CA LEU A 425 34.97 3.66 -20.07
C LEU A 425 36.10 4.37 -20.86
N GLN A 426 36.07 4.25 -22.19
CA GLN A 426 37.04 4.88 -23.07
C GLN A 426 37.04 6.41 -22.98
N GLN A 427 35.92 7.05 -22.66
CA GLN A 427 35.85 8.50 -22.42
C GLN A 427 36.74 8.95 -21.27
N PHE A 428 37.02 8.09 -20.28
CA PHE A 428 37.94 8.34 -19.19
C PHE A 428 39.40 7.90 -19.49
N GLY A 429 39.74 7.64 -20.75
CA GLY A 429 41.07 7.21 -21.16
C GLY A 429 41.48 5.80 -20.73
N ILE A 430 40.49 4.94 -20.47
CA ILE A 430 40.65 3.54 -20.06
C ILE A 430 40.85 2.68 -21.30
N ASP A 431 41.81 1.74 -21.25
CA ASP A 431 42.01 0.72 -22.27
C ASP A 431 41.09 -0.48 -21.97
N VAL A 432 40.17 -0.78 -22.87
CA VAL A 432 39.13 -1.79 -22.65
C VAL A 432 39.34 -3.00 -23.55
N THR A 433 39.50 -4.17 -22.93
CA THR A 433 39.42 -5.47 -23.61
C THR A 433 38.02 -6.03 -23.40
N GLU A 434 37.35 -6.42 -24.48
CA GLU A 434 35.95 -6.92 -24.43
C GLU A 434 35.88 -8.43 -24.51
N ALA A 435 34.98 -9.04 -23.74
CA ALA A 435 34.67 -10.45 -23.80
C ALA A 435 33.14 -10.66 -23.72
N ALA A 436 32.59 -11.55 -24.53
CA ALA A 436 31.16 -11.85 -24.56
C ALA A 436 30.75 -13.01 -23.64
N THR A 437 31.70 -13.78 -23.10
CA THR A 437 31.46 -14.97 -22.28
C THR A 437 32.57 -15.15 -21.24
N SER A 438 32.29 -15.90 -20.17
CA SER A 438 33.29 -16.27 -19.17
C SER A 438 34.52 -16.95 -19.80
N ARG A 439 34.33 -17.81 -20.79
CA ARG A 439 35.43 -18.46 -21.51
C ARG A 439 36.30 -17.47 -22.28
N ALA A 440 35.67 -16.58 -23.04
CA ALA A 440 36.42 -15.52 -23.76
C ALA A 440 37.20 -14.61 -22.81
N ALA A 441 36.63 -14.32 -21.62
CA ALA A 441 37.31 -13.57 -20.59
C ALA A 441 38.55 -14.30 -20.05
N LEU A 442 38.47 -15.59 -19.80
CA LEU A 442 39.64 -16.39 -19.37
C LEU A 442 40.70 -16.49 -20.46
N GLU A 443 40.32 -16.64 -21.72
CA GLU A 443 41.22 -16.63 -22.87
C GLU A 443 41.94 -15.23 -23.01
N ALA A 444 41.20 -14.13 -22.77
CA ALA A 444 41.76 -12.79 -22.76
C ALA A 444 42.79 -12.59 -21.63
N VAL A 445 42.52 -13.12 -20.44
CA VAL A 445 43.50 -13.11 -19.33
C VAL A 445 44.71 -13.93 -19.65
N ASP A 446 44.61 -15.11 -20.29
CA ASP A 446 45.72 -15.96 -20.70
C ASP A 446 46.59 -15.25 -21.76
N ALA A 447 46.00 -14.55 -22.71
CA ALA A 447 46.67 -13.71 -23.67
C ALA A 447 47.41 -12.55 -22.99
N ALA A 448 46.76 -11.90 -22.00
CA ALA A 448 47.33 -10.80 -21.22
C ALA A 448 48.54 -11.25 -20.36
N VAL A 449 48.49 -12.47 -19.79
CA VAL A 449 49.62 -13.11 -19.10
C VAL A 449 50.80 -13.27 -20.07
N THR A 450 50.56 -13.79 -21.28
CA THR A 450 51.57 -13.97 -22.29
C THR A 450 52.18 -12.66 -22.76
N ALA A 451 51.36 -11.61 -22.83
CA ALA A 451 51.81 -10.24 -23.18
C ALA A 451 52.45 -9.47 -22.01
N HIS A 452 52.54 -10.05 -20.81
CA HIS A 452 52.98 -9.42 -19.57
C HIS A 452 52.20 -8.14 -19.22
N ARG A 453 50.91 -8.08 -19.61
CA ARG A 453 50.04 -6.93 -19.35
C ARG A 453 48.67 -7.39 -18.89
N LEU A 454 48.56 -7.84 -17.63
CA LEU A 454 47.30 -8.22 -17.02
C LEU A 454 46.32 -7.01 -16.94
N PRO A 455 45.01 -7.25 -16.99
CA PRO A 455 44.04 -6.20 -16.69
C PRO A 455 44.19 -5.75 -15.23
N ASP A 456 44.00 -4.46 -14.99
CA ASP A 456 43.98 -3.90 -13.63
C ASP A 456 42.71 -4.26 -12.89
N VAL A 457 41.58 -4.39 -13.63
CA VAL A 457 40.23 -4.76 -13.10
C VAL A 457 39.50 -5.58 -14.14
N VAL A 458 38.69 -6.54 -13.69
CA VAL A 458 37.65 -7.23 -14.49
C VAL A 458 36.29 -6.69 -14.09
N ILE A 459 35.49 -6.27 -15.04
CA ILE A 459 34.07 -5.92 -14.87
C ILE A 459 33.27 -7.06 -15.51
N SER A 460 32.43 -7.74 -14.76
CA SER A 460 31.67 -8.89 -15.27
C SER A 460 30.20 -8.83 -14.94
N ASP A 461 29.35 -8.99 -15.96
CA ASP A 461 27.97 -9.37 -15.70
C ASP A 461 27.93 -10.72 -14.97
N ILE A 462 27.03 -10.82 -13.99
CA ILE A 462 26.74 -12.09 -13.31
C ILE A 462 25.87 -12.99 -14.19
N GLY A 463 24.98 -12.41 -15.00
CA GLY A 463 23.96 -13.11 -15.80
C GLY A 463 24.46 -13.67 -17.12
N LEU A 464 25.73 -14.06 -17.24
CA LEU A 464 26.29 -14.57 -18.49
C LEU A 464 25.68 -15.91 -18.89
N PRO A 465 25.46 -16.15 -20.20
CA PRO A 465 24.93 -17.42 -20.70
C PRO A 465 25.96 -18.56 -20.60
N GLY A 466 25.52 -19.73 -20.16
CA GLY A 466 26.35 -20.93 -20.02
C GLY A 466 27.06 -21.00 -18.67
N GLU A 467 28.22 -20.36 -18.54
CA GLU A 467 28.92 -20.20 -17.27
C GLU A 467 28.72 -18.78 -16.75
N ASP A 468 28.05 -18.66 -15.58
CA ASP A 468 27.74 -17.37 -14.96
C ASP A 468 28.99 -16.64 -14.43
N GLY A 469 28.84 -15.35 -14.08
CA GLY A 469 29.93 -14.56 -13.53
C GLY A 469 30.52 -15.12 -12.23
N TYR A 470 29.75 -15.93 -11.48
CA TYR A 470 30.26 -16.60 -10.28
C TYR A 470 31.31 -17.69 -10.64
N ARG A 471 31.12 -18.39 -11.74
CA ARG A 471 32.11 -19.35 -12.25
C ARG A 471 33.36 -18.64 -12.74
N LEU A 472 33.21 -17.50 -13.40
CA LEU A 472 34.36 -16.70 -13.84
C LEU A 472 35.25 -16.31 -12.67
N ILE A 473 34.68 -15.76 -11.58
CA ILE A 473 35.47 -15.36 -10.41
C ILE A 473 36.07 -16.57 -9.69
N GLU A 474 35.36 -17.69 -9.62
CA GLU A 474 35.90 -18.94 -9.06
C GLU A 474 37.15 -19.40 -9.82
N HIS A 475 37.10 -19.42 -11.17
CA HIS A 475 38.23 -19.77 -12.01
C HIS A 475 39.41 -18.79 -11.91
N LEU A 476 39.11 -17.47 -11.85
CA LEU A 476 40.16 -16.45 -11.68
C LEU A 476 40.81 -16.59 -10.30
N SER A 477 40.05 -16.69 -9.23
CA SER A 477 40.57 -16.76 -7.86
C SER A 477 41.37 -18.04 -7.58
N ALA A 478 41.13 -19.11 -8.33
CA ALA A 478 41.91 -20.34 -8.23
C ALA A 478 43.31 -20.26 -8.89
N ARG A 479 43.59 -19.18 -9.67
CA ARG A 479 44.87 -18.97 -10.34
C ARG A 479 45.93 -18.36 -9.42
N PRO A 480 47.22 -18.59 -9.64
CA PRO A 480 48.27 -17.83 -8.99
C PRO A 480 48.16 -16.34 -9.31
N PRO A 481 48.63 -15.46 -8.41
CA PRO A 481 48.62 -14.00 -8.66
C PRO A 481 49.27 -13.57 -9.98
N SER A 482 50.37 -14.21 -10.36
CA SER A 482 51.10 -13.96 -11.62
C SER A 482 50.31 -14.37 -12.88
N LEU A 483 49.25 -15.17 -12.73
CA LEU A 483 48.38 -15.64 -13.81
C LEU A 483 46.97 -15.01 -13.74
N GLY A 484 46.85 -13.87 -13.08
CA GLY A 484 45.60 -13.10 -13.00
C GLY A 484 44.71 -13.39 -11.79
N GLY A 485 45.13 -14.27 -10.86
CA GLY A 485 44.32 -14.63 -9.69
C GLY A 485 44.16 -13.51 -8.64
N ALA A 486 44.99 -12.47 -8.72
CA ALA A 486 44.87 -11.30 -7.84
C ALA A 486 44.13 -10.11 -8.48
N VAL A 487 43.70 -10.21 -9.74
CA VAL A 487 42.98 -9.14 -10.44
C VAL A 487 41.63 -8.95 -9.78
N PRO A 488 41.28 -7.74 -9.30
CA PRO A 488 39.99 -7.48 -8.67
C PRO A 488 38.86 -7.57 -9.70
N VAL A 489 37.72 -8.12 -9.28
CA VAL A 489 36.56 -8.28 -10.14
C VAL A 489 35.39 -7.48 -9.57
N ILE A 490 34.77 -6.65 -10.41
CA ILE A 490 33.51 -5.92 -10.13
C ILE A 490 32.36 -6.70 -10.74
N ALA A 491 31.35 -7.02 -9.93
CA ALA A 491 30.12 -7.64 -10.41
C ALA A 491 29.16 -6.60 -10.95
N VAL A 492 28.55 -6.90 -12.09
CA VAL A 492 27.43 -6.14 -12.66
C VAL A 492 26.20 -7.03 -12.73
N THR A 493 25.04 -6.53 -12.39
CA THR A 493 23.81 -7.33 -12.40
C THR A 493 22.57 -6.49 -12.68
N ALA A 494 21.54 -7.11 -13.26
CA ALA A 494 20.20 -6.52 -13.39
C ALA A 494 19.43 -6.46 -12.06
N TYR A 495 19.92 -7.14 -10.99
CA TYR A 495 19.20 -7.27 -9.72
C TYR A 495 19.98 -6.62 -8.58
N GLY A 496 19.46 -5.48 -8.07
CA GLY A 496 20.05 -4.74 -6.92
C GLY A 496 19.56 -5.22 -5.55
N ARG A 497 19.36 -6.52 -5.32
CA ARG A 497 18.89 -7.02 -4.01
C ARG A 497 20.05 -7.11 -3.02
N PRO A 498 19.84 -6.76 -1.73
CA PRO A 498 20.88 -6.89 -0.69
C PRO A 498 21.43 -8.32 -0.55
N GLN A 499 20.64 -9.32 -0.94
CA GLN A 499 21.05 -10.72 -0.95
C GLN A 499 22.04 -11.01 -2.09
N ASP A 500 21.81 -10.42 -3.27
CA ASP A 500 22.66 -10.60 -4.46
C ASP A 500 24.01 -9.90 -4.24
N LYS A 501 24.01 -8.68 -3.66
CA LYS A 501 25.23 -7.97 -3.25
C LYS A 501 26.06 -8.77 -2.24
N ARG A 502 25.40 -9.30 -1.17
CA ARG A 502 26.11 -10.15 -0.19
C ARG A 502 26.66 -11.43 -0.81
N ARG A 503 25.91 -12.06 -1.71
CA ARG A 503 26.33 -13.27 -2.43
C ARG A 503 27.52 -12.99 -3.34
N ALA A 504 27.49 -11.87 -4.07
CA ALA A 504 28.61 -11.48 -4.93
C ALA A 504 29.89 -11.21 -4.12
N LEU A 505 29.80 -10.44 -3.04
CA LEU A 505 30.95 -10.17 -2.16
C LEU A 505 31.48 -11.46 -1.50
N ALA A 506 30.59 -12.35 -1.07
CA ALA A 506 30.99 -13.65 -0.50
C ALA A 506 31.65 -14.59 -1.52
N ALA A 507 31.33 -14.45 -2.80
CA ALA A 507 31.93 -15.20 -3.89
C ALA A 507 33.33 -14.66 -4.31
N GLY A 508 33.77 -13.51 -3.78
CA GLY A 508 35.07 -12.92 -4.03
C GLY A 508 35.07 -11.68 -4.90
N PHE A 509 33.93 -11.19 -5.39
CA PHE A 509 33.86 -9.91 -6.05
C PHE A 509 34.22 -8.78 -5.08
N ARG A 510 34.97 -7.81 -5.55
CA ARG A 510 35.38 -6.64 -4.75
C ARG A 510 34.28 -5.61 -4.60
N MET A 511 33.45 -5.49 -5.62
CA MET A 511 32.33 -4.54 -5.65
C MET A 511 31.16 -5.12 -6.47
N HIS A 512 29.98 -4.59 -6.25
CA HIS A 512 28.77 -4.96 -6.95
C HIS A 512 28.05 -3.70 -7.43
N LEU A 513 27.70 -3.64 -8.72
CA LEU A 513 26.98 -2.56 -9.38
C LEU A 513 25.69 -3.09 -9.99
N THR A 514 24.65 -2.26 -10.03
CA THR A 514 23.34 -2.62 -10.59
C THR A 514 23.13 -1.91 -11.92
N LYS A 515 22.67 -2.64 -12.95
CA LYS A 515 22.28 -2.05 -14.24
C LYS A 515 20.94 -1.27 -14.10
N PRO A 516 20.74 -0.13 -14.79
CA PRO A 516 21.70 0.53 -15.70
C PRO A 516 22.81 1.24 -14.92
N ILE A 517 24.05 1.20 -15.44
CA ILE A 517 25.21 1.81 -14.79
C ILE A 517 25.58 3.10 -15.52
N GLU A 518 25.60 4.20 -14.80
CA GLU A 518 26.11 5.47 -15.32
C GLU A 518 27.64 5.45 -15.40
N PRO A 519 28.26 6.06 -16.44
CA PRO A 519 29.72 6.09 -16.59
C PRO A 519 30.47 6.59 -15.36
N ILE A 520 29.93 7.60 -14.67
CA ILE A 520 30.52 8.17 -13.45
C ILE A 520 30.50 7.16 -12.29
N ALA A 521 29.42 6.41 -12.12
CA ALA A 521 29.34 5.38 -11.09
C ALA A 521 30.35 4.25 -11.33
N LEU A 522 30.58 3.90 -12.61
CA LEU A 522 31.58 2.92 -12.99
C LEU A 522 33.02 3.45 -12.77
N ALA A 523 33.26 4.73 -13.08
CA ALA A 523 34.53 5.42 -12.82
C ALA A 523 34.86 5.47 -11.31
N THR A 524 33.86 5.80 -10.48
CA THR A 524 34.00 5.80 -9.01
C THR A 524 34.32 4.40 -8.47
N ALA A 525 33.65 3.36 -8.98
CA ALA A 525 33.94 1.99 -8.61
C ALA A 525 35.35 1.55 -8.95
N LEU A 526 35.84 1.92 -10.14
CA LEU A 526 37.19 1.62 -10.58
C LEU A 526 38.25 2.28 -9.69
N ILE A 527 38.09 3.56 -9.33
CA ILE A 527 38.98 4.26 -8.40
C ILE A 527 39.02 3.55 -7.04
N SER A 528 37.86 3.22 -6.50
CA SER A 528 37.74 2.53 -5.21
C SER A 528 38.45 1.17 -5.21
N VAL A 529 38.30 0.40 -6.29
CA VAL A 529 38.83 -0.98 -6.38
C VAL A 529 40.32 -0.99 -6.71
N THR A 530 40.81 -0.02 -7.49
CA THR A 530 42.23 0.07 -7.87
C THR A 530 43.09 0.80 -6.85
N GLY A 531 42.47 1.49 -5.86
CA GLY A 531 43.19 2.31 -4.88
C GLY A 531 43.86 3.55 -5.49
N ARG A 532 43.45 3.98 -6.70
CA ARG A 532 43.92 5.23 -7.29
C ARG A 532 43.34 6.41 -6.53
N THR A 533 44.09 7.48 -6.39
CA THR A 533 43.65 8.69 -5.70
C THR A 533 43.34 9.79 -6.69
N ILE A 534 42.25 10.46 -6.50
CA ILE A 534 41.89 11.70 -7.17
C ILE A 534 42.77 12.80 -6.54
N ARG A 535 43.53 13.52 -7.34
CA ARG A 535 44.37 14.62 -6.89
C ARG A 535 43.81 15.95 -7.37
#